data_284cf5e51838c61fda331f2c1f98b93d
#
_entry.id   284cf5e51838c61fda331f2c1f98b93d
#
_cell.length_a   1.000
_cell.length_b   1.000
_cell.length_c   1.000
_cell.angle_alpha   90.00
_cell.angle_beta   90.00
_cell.angle_gamma   90.00
#
_symmetry.space_group_name_H-M   'P 1'
#
loop_
_entity.id
_entity.type
_entity.pdbx_description
1 polymer ?
#
loop_
_entity_poly.entity_id
_entity_poly.type
_entity_poly.pdbx_seq_one_letter_code
_entity_poly.pdbx_strand_id
1 'polypeptide(L)'
;MAIIIIRTLVVYFALVVSMRFMGKRQLSELELPELAIAVLIADLAAHPLQDIGIPLMNGLLPIVVLTCCELIISGAALRHAGLRTLLFGRPCFLIRRGKIDQKEMKRCRLNLEELYEELRAQSITDISQVEYAVLETDGTMSVILFPEFRPATARDLGLKPRDTGYPVIFINDGKLMRDNLRIAGRDEVWLRQELKRRGASGPGDVYLLMLDAAGGVYYAPKGAV
;
A
#
# COMPACT_ATOMS: atom_id res chain seq x y z
N MET A 1 2.71 38.87 -0.56
CA MET A 1 3.54 37.68 -0.76
C MET A 1 3.67 36.82 0.49
N ALA A 2 4.16 37.32 1.63
CA ALA A 2 4.31 36.52 2.85
C ALA A 2 2.99 35.84 3.32
N ILE A 3 1.85 36.52 3.24
CA ILE A 3 0.56 35.98 3.65
C ILE A 3 0.12 34.78 2.81
N ILE A 4 0.45 34.78 1.51
CA ILE A 4 0.14 33.64 0.61
C ILE A 4 0.98 32.43 1.02
N ILE A 5 2.27 32.63 1.29
CA ILE A 5 3.19 31.56 1.73
C ILE A 5 2.66 30.93 3.02
N ILE A 6 2.28 31.74 4.00
CA ILE A 6 1.76 31.26 5.29
C ILE A 6 0.46 30.48 5.09
N ARG A 7 -0.48 31.00 4.30
CA ARG A 7 -1.75 30.33 3.97
C ARG A 7 -1.50 28.98 3.30
N THR A 8 -0.61 28.93 2.30
CA THR A 8 -0.26 27.70 1.59
C THR A 8 0.32 26.67 2.56
N LEU A 9 1.24 27.05 3.43
CA LEU A 9 1.82 26.13 4.41
C LEU A 9 0.77 25.59 5.39
N VAL A 10 -0.13 26.44 5.88
CA VAL A 10 -1.22 26.01 6.80
C VAL A 10 -2.15 25.03 6.12
N VAL A 11 -2.62 25.34 4.90
CA VAL A 11 -3.50 24.47 4.12
C VAL A 11 -2.78 23.14 3.78
N TYR A 12 -1.54 23.20 3.33
CA TYR A 12 -0.74 22.00 3.05
C TYR A 12 -0.64 21.09 4.29
N PHE A 13 -0.34 21.69 5.46
CA PHE A 13 -0.22 20.90 6.68
C PHE A 13 -1.57 20.28 7.08
N ALA A 14 -2.67 21.03 6.94
CA ALA A 14 -4.02 20.51 7.18
C ALA A 14 -4.36 19.35 6.25
N LEU A 15 -4.01 19.44 4.96
CA LEU A 15 -4.20 18.36 4.00
C LEU A 15 -3.39 17.11 4.36
N VAL A 16 -2.11 17.26 4.68
CA VAL A 16 -1.24 16.14 5.07
C VAL A 16 -1.78 15.44 6.32
N VAL A 17 -2.21 16.20 7.31
CA VAL A 17 -2.81 15.67 8.54
C VAL A 17 -4.12 14.95 8.23
N SER A 18 -5.01 15.55 7.42
CA SER A 18 -6.26 14.95 6.98
C SER A 18 -6.03 13.60 6.27
N MET A 19 -5.15 13.57 5.26
CA MET A 19 -4.83 12.35 4.52
C MET A 19 -4.20 11.28 5.42
N ARG A 20 -3.42 11.68 6.43
CA ARG A 20 -2.85 10.73 7.40
C ARG A 20 -3.92 10.08 8.27
N PHE A 21 -4.97 10.80 8.63
CA PHE A 21 -6.10 10.24 9.38
C PHE A 21 -6.99 9.34 8.53
N MET A 22 -7.15 9.62 7.24
CA MET A 22 -7.93 8.80 6.31
C MET A 22 -7.32 7.40 6.09
N GLY A 23 -6.07 7.17 6.48
CA GLY A 23 -5.47 5.85 6.49
C GLY A 23 -4.26 5.69 5.59
N LYS A 24 -3.70 4.46 5.56
CA LYS A 24 -2.49 4.10 4.80
C LYS A 24 -2.79 3.54 3.41
N ARG A 25 -4.02 3.55 2.95
CA ARG A 25 -4.36 3.09 1.61
C ARG A 25 -3.64 3.97 0.60
N GLN A 26 -2.88 3.34 -0.27
CA GLN A 26 -2.13 4.06 -1.31
C GLN A 26 -3.11 4.63 -2.34
N LEU A 27 -2.71 5.71 -3.00
CA LEU A 27 -3.54 6.38 -4.02
C LEU A 27 -3.99 5.43 -5.16
N SER A 28 -3.27 4.34 -5.39
CA SER A 28 -3.60 3.31 -6.37
C SER A 28 -4.76 2.39 -5.95
N GLU A 29 -5.14 2.38 -4.67
CA GLU A 29 -6.17 1.52 -4.11
C GLU A 29 -7.34 2.31 -3.49
N LEU A 30 -7.48 3.60 -3.86
CA LEU A 30 -8.59 4.42 -3.40
C LEU A 30 -9.91 3.91 -3.98
N GLU A 31 -10.86 3.64 -3.12
CA GLU A 31 -12.23 3.35 -3.52
C GLU A 31 -12.95 4.63 -3.98
N LEU A 32 -13.99 4.49 -4.81
CA LEU A 32 -14.69 5.63 -5.41
C LEU A 32 -15.14 6.72 -4.42
N PRO A 33 -15.69 6.41 -3.23
CA PRO A 33 -16.05 7.43 -2.24
C PRO A 33 -14.83 8.18 -1.68
N GLU A 34 -13.73 7.49 -1.43
CA GLU A 34 -12.48 8.07 -0.92
C GLU A 34 -11.88 9.05 -1.95
N LEU A 35 -11.91 8.67 -3.24
CA LEU A 35 -11.47 9.54 -4.33
C LEU A 35 -12.34 10.79 -4.42
N ALA A 36 -13.67 10.66 -4.35
CA ALA A 36 -14.59 11.79 -4.40
C ALA A 36 -14.32 12.78 -3.27
N ILE A 37 -14.11 12.30 -2.05
CA ILE A 37 -13.76 13.14 -0.89
C ILE A 37 -12.41 13.81 -1.08
N ALA A 38 -11.40 13.10 -1.58
CA ALA A 38 -10.08 13.68 -1.83
C ALA A 38 -10.13 14.83 -2.85
N VAL A 39 -10.89 14.67 -3.92
CA VAL A 39 -11.11 15.71 -4.94
C VAL A 39 -11.84 16.92 -4.35
N LEU A 40 -12.91 16.70 -3.55
CA LEU A 40 -13.64 17.77 -2.88
C LEU A 40 -12.76 18.54 -1.90
N ILE A 41 -11.95 17.83 -1.10
CA ILE A 41 -11.02 18.46 -0.16
C ILE A 41 -10.01 19.33 -0.92
N ALA A 42 -9.45 18.83 -2.02
CA ALA A 42 -8.47 19.57 -2.82
C ALA A 42 -9.06 20.85 -3.40
N ASP A 43 -10.28 20.78 -3.96
CA ASP A 43 -10.98 21.92 -4.53
C ASP A 43 -11.30 22.98 -3.46
N LEU A 44 -11.91 22.59 -2.34
CA LEU A 44 -12.26 23.51 -1.24
C LEU A 44 -11.03 24.14 -0.59
N ALA A 45 -9.92 23.42 -0.53
CA ALA A 45 -8.64 23.91 -0.02
C ALA A 45 -8.04 25.00 -0.92
N ALA A 46 -8.31 24.96 -2.22
CA ALA A 46 -7.75 25.90 -3.18
C ALA A 46 -8.37 27.31 -3.11
N HIS A 47 -9.64 27.43 -2.71
CA HIS A 47 -10.37 28.71 -2.72
C HIS A 47 -9.68 29.82 -1.91
N PRO A 48 -9.29 29.63 -0.61
CA PRO A 48 -8.63 30.67 0.17
C PRO A 48 -7.18 30.96 -0.26
N LEU A 49 -6.62 30.13 -1.15
CA LEU A 49 -5.29 30.36 -1.74
C LEU A 49 -5.38 31.24 -2.97
N GLN A 50 -6.47 31.13 -3.75
CA GLN A 50 -6.69 31.89 -4.97
C GLN A 50 -7.12 33.32 -4.68
N ASP A 51 -7.90 33.55 -3.63
CA ASP A 51 -8.38 34.88 -3.23
C ASP A 51 -8.03 35.15 -1.76
N ILE A 52 -7.19 36.16 -1.54
CA ILE A 52 -6.75 36.63 -0.21
C ILE A 52 -7.92 37.21 0.59
N GLY A 53 -8.97 37.72 -0.07
CA GLY A 53 -10.18 38.26 0.57
C GLY A 53 -10.99 37.17 1.28
N ILE A 54 -10.86 35.92 0.87
CA ILE A 54 -11.53 34.78 1.49
C ILE A 54 -10.82 34.41 2.80
N PRO A 55 -11.54 34.34 3.95
CA PRO A 55 -10.96 33.86 5.20
C PRO A 55 -10.38 32.43 5.06
N LEU A 56 -9.21 32.18 5.64
CA LEU A 56 -8.57 30.87 5.59
C LEU A 56 -9.44 29.75 6.18
N MET A 57 -10.26 30.09 7.17
CA MET A 57 -11.20 29.14 7.80
C MET A 57 -12.23 28.56 6.83
N ASN A 58 -12.58 29.29 5.76
CA ASN A 58 -13.52 28.79 4.74
C ASN A 58 -12.96 27.60 3.94
N GLY A 59 -11.64 27.43 3.88
CA GLY A 59 -11.00 26.24 3.32
C GLY A 59 -10.69 25.17 4.37
N LEU A 60 -10.26 25.58 5.59
CA LEU A 60 -9.88 24.63 6.64
C LEU A 60 -11.08 23.88 7.24
N LEU A 61 -12.19 24.58 7.47
CA LEU A 61 -13.38 23.98 8.08
C LEU A 61 -13.95 22.83 7.23
N PRO A 62 -14.15 22.98 5.91
CA PRO A 62 -14.59 21.88 5.06
C PRO A 62 -13.63 20.68 5.06
N ILE A 63 -12.31 20.91 5.09
CA ILE A 63 -11.32 19.83 5.18
C ILE A 63 -11.57 18.99 6.44
N VAL A 64 -11.71 19.65 7.59
CA VAL A 64 -11.98 18.97 8.86
C VAL A 64 -13.31 18.22 8.82
N VAL A 65 -14.37 18.85 8.34
CA VAL A 65 -15.71 18.23 8.24
C VAL A 65 -15.68 17.01 7.34
N LEU A 66 -15.11 17.11 6.13
CA LEU A 66 -15.03 15.97 5.20
C LEU A 66 -14.17 14.85 5.76
N THR A 67 -13.05 15.18 6.42
CA THR A 67 -12.23 14.16 7.10
C THR A 67 -13.01 13.46 8.20
N CYS A 68 -13.77 14.18 9.03
CA CYS A 68 -14.62 13.57 10.05
C CYS A 68 -15.72 12.71 9.44
N CYS A 69 -16.36 13.17 8.36
CA CYS A 69 -17.37 12.38 7.63
C CYS A 69 -16.77 11.06 7.13
N GLU A 70 -15.59 11.12 6.51
CA GLU A 70 -14.90 9.92 6.02
C GLU A 70 -14.59 8.93 7.16
N LEU A 71 -14.05 9.41 8.26
CA LEU A 71 -13.75 8.55 9.42
C LEU A 71 -15.01 7.89 9.99
N ILE A 72 -16.12 8.62 10.04
CA ILE A 72 -17.41 8.08 10.51
C ILE A 72 -17.94 7.04 9.51
N ILE A 73 -17.92 7.34 8.22
CA ILE A 73 -18.42 6.45 7.16
C ILE A 73 -17.58 5.18 7.11
N SER A 74 -16.26 5.30 7.07
CA SER A 74 -15.33 4.19 7.08
C SER A 74 -15.49 3.33 8.35
N GLY A 75 -15.59 3.96 9.52
CA GLY A 75 -15.83 3.27 10.79
C GLY A 75 -17.18 2.55 10.84
N ALA A 76 -18.23 3.14 10.25
CA ALA A 76 -19.55 2.51 10.14
C ALA A 76 -19.55 1.34 9.14
N ALA A 77 -18.85 1.48 8.00
CA ALA A 77 -18.72 0.43 6.99
C ALA A 77 -17.99 -0.81 7.52
N LEU A 78 -17.03 -0.64 8.45
CA LEU A 78 -16.37 -1.77 9.13
C LEU A 78 -17.35 -2.59 9.98
N ARG A 79 -18.38 -1.95 10.55
CA ARG A 79 -19.36 -2.61 11.45
C ARG A 79 -20.59 -3.13 10.72
N HIS A 80 -20.94 -2.54 9.59
CA HIS A 80 -22.18 -2.81 8.86
C HIS A 80 -21.91 -3.24 7.41
N ALA A 81 -21.96 -4.54 7.15
CA ALA A 81 -21.71 -5.12 5.82
C ALA A 81 -22.66 -4.55 4.74
N GLY A 82 -23.90 -4.24 5.08
CA GLY A 82 -24.87 -3.62 4.15
C GLY A 82 -24.45 -2.22 3.71
N LEU A 83 -23.97 -1.39 4.65
CA LEU A 83 -23.46 -0.06 4.37
C LEU A 83 -22.19 -0.13 3.50
N ARG A 84 -21.29 -1.07 3.83
CA ARG A 84 -20.09 -1.30 3.02
C ARG A 84 -20.45 -1.68 1.58
N THR A 85 -21.39 -2.61 1.39
CA THR A 85 -21.83 -3.00 0.04
C THR A 85 -22.50 -1.86 -0.72
N LEU A 86 -23.22 -0.99 -0.03
CA LEU A 86 -23.90 0.18 -0.65
C LEU A 86 -22.88 1.22 -1.13
N LEU A 87 -21.85 1.52 -0.34
CA LEU A 87 -20.89 2.59 -0.60
C LEU A 87 -19.75 2.13 -1.52
N PHE A 88 -19.20 0.97 -1.26
CA PHE A 88 -18.00 0.45 -1.91
C PHE A 88 -18.31 -0.64 -2.95
N GLY A 89 -19.55 -1.11 -3.00
CA GLY A 89 -19.92 -2.20 -3.89
C GLY A 89 -19.51 -3.57 -3.32
N ARG A 90 -19.42 -4.54 -4.21
CA ARG A 90 -18.94 -5.89 -3.92
C ARG A 90 -18.17 -6.44 -5.11
N PRO A 91 -17.18 -7.31 -4.89
CA PRO A 91 -16.46 -7.97 -5.97
C PRO A 91 -17.40 -8.71 -6.92
N CYS A 92 -17.07 -8.68 -8.21
CA CYS A 92 -17.83 -9.33 -9.27
C CYS A 92 -17.06 -10.50 -9.84
N PHE A 93 -17.63 -11.69 -9.79
CA PHE A 93 -16.99 -12.85 -10.42
C PHE A 93 -17.29 -12.89 -11.92
N LEU A 94 -16.30 -12.55 -12.72
CA LEU A 94 -16.40 -12.57 -14.19
C LEU A 94 -16.22 -13.97 -14.78
N ILE A 95 -15.35 -14.76 -14.14
CA ILE A 95 -15.16 -16.20 -14.44
C ILE A 95 -15.38 -16.99 -13.15
N ARG A 96 -16.17 -18.07 -13.23
CA ARG A 96 -16.39 -19.02 -12.14
C ARG A 96 -16.19 -20.44 -12.62
N ARG A 97 -15.23 -21.17 -12.02
CA ARG A 97 -14.89 -22.54 -12.36
C ARG A 97 -14.65 -22.70 -13.88
N GLY A 98 -13.86 -21.81 -14.47
CA GLY A 98 -13.52 -21.81 -15.89
C GLY A 98 -14.63 -21.33 -16.84
N LYS A 99 -15.75 -20.84 -16.34
CA LYS A 99 -16.87 -20.37 -17.17
C LYS A 99 -17.10 -18.86 -17.00
N ILE A 100 -17.19 -18.14 -18.12
CA ILE A 100 -17.49 -16.71 -18.13
C ILE A 100 -18.94 -16.50 -17.71
N ASP A 101 -19.14 -15.66 -16.69
CA ASP A 101 -20.48 -15.23 -16.26
C ASP A 101 -20.92 -14.00 -17.06
N GLN A 102 -21.64 -14.24 -18.15
CA GLN A 102 -22.09 -13.18 -19.06
C GLN A 102 -23.03 -12.17 -18.38
N LYS A 103 -23.76 -12.57 -17.33
CA LYS A 103 -24.64 -11.66 -16.58
C LYS A 103 -23.83 -10.70 -15.74
N GLU A 104 -22.81 -11.20 -15.06
CA GLU A 104 -21.90 -10.38 -14.26
C GLU A 104 -21.07 -9.46 -15.16
N MET A 105 -20.57 -9.93 -16.30
CA MET A 105 -19.90 -9.09 -17.31
C MET A 105 -20.77 -7.88 -17.71
N LYS A 106 -22.04 -8.12 -18.05
CA LYS A 106 -22.98 -7.06 -18.39
C LYS A 106 -23.25 -6.12 -17.22
N ARG A 107 -23.38 -6.65 -16.01
CA ARG A 107 -23.62 -5.85 -14.80
C ARG A 107 -22.43 -4.93 -14.48
N CYS A 108 -21.24 -5.43 -14.66
CA CYS A 108 -20.00 -4.67 -14.44
C CYS A 108 -19.64 -3.79 -15.65
N ARG A 109 -20.44 -3.84 -16.74
CA ARG A 109 -20.22 -3.11 -18.00
C ARG A 109 -18.84 -3.41 -18.61
N LEU A 110 -18.36 -4.62 -18.44
CA LEU A 110 -17.10 -5.08 -18.98
C LEU A 110 -17.35 -5.90 -20.25
N ASN A 111 -16.59 -5.64 -21.31
CA ASN A 111 -16.62 -6.42 -22.53
C ASN A 111 -15.54 -7.53 -22.52
N LEU A 112 -15.56 -8.42 -23.52
CA LEU A 112 -14.62 -9.51 -23.61
C LEU A 112 -13.18 -9.05 -23.91
N GLU A 113 -13.02 -7.97 -24.65
CA GLU A 113 -11.71 -7.42 -24.99
C GLU A 113 -11.01 -6.88 -23.74
N GLU A 114 -11.76 -6.15 -22.90
CA GLU A 114 -11.29 -5.66 -21.59
C GLU A 114 -10.93 -6.81 -20.65
N LEU A 115 -11.76 -7.87 -20.59
CA LEU A 115 -11.42 -9.07 -19.81
C LEU A 115 -10.09 -9.69 -20.26
N TYR A 116 -9.88 -9.83 -21.57
CA TYR A 116 -8.64 -10.36 -22.10
C TYR A 116 -7.44 -9.43 -21.89
N GLU A 117 -7.64 -8.12 -21.93
CA GLU A 117 -6.61 -7.12 -21.63
C GLU A 117 -6.11 -7.27 -20.20
N GLU A 118 -7.02 -7.34 -19.23
CA GLU A 118 -6.72 -7.54 -17.82
C GLU A 118 -6.01 -8.89 -17.54
N LEU A 119 -6.43 -9.96 -18.22
CA LEU A 119 -5.73 -11.25 -18.12
C LEU A 119 -4.31 -11.17 -18.66
N ARG A 120 -4.10 -10.49 -19.80
CA ARG A 120 -2.75 -10.29 -20.37
C ARG A 120 -1.88 -9.40 -19.48
N ALA A 121 -2.44 -8.40 -18.81
CA ALA A 121 -1.72 -7.57 -17.83
C ALA A 121 -1.13 -8.42 -16.71
N GLN A 122 -1.77 -9.55 -16.37
CA GLN A 122 -1.30 -10.53 -15.40
C GLN A 122 -0.50 -11.69 -16.02
N SER A 123 -0.06 -11.53 -17.29
CA SER A 123 0.71 -12.55 -18.03
C SER A 123 -0.06 -13.85 -18.31
N ILE A 124 -1.40 -13.79 -18.33
CA ILE A 124 -2.28 -14.92 -18.66
C ILE A 124 -2.79 -14.73 -20.08
N THR A 125 -2.36 -15.60 -20.98
CA THR A 125 -2.73 -15.55 -22.41
C THR A 125 -3.82 -16.54 -22.79
N ASP A 126 -4.05 -17.56 -21.96
CA ASP A 126 -5.03 -18.61 -22.20
C ASP A 126 -6.11 -18.58 -21.09
N ILE A 127 -7.31 -18.16 -21.46
CA ILE A 127 -8.45 -18.07 -20.55
C ILE A 127 -8.89 -19.44 -20.00
N SER A 128 -8.57 -20.54 -20.70
CA SER A 128 -8.90 -21.89 -20.25
C SER A 128 -8.15 -22.29 -18.97
N GLN A 129 -7.06 -21.59 -18.65
CA GLN A 129 -6.28 -21.79 -17.43
C GLN A 129 -6.92 -21.13 -16.21
N VAL A 130 -7.89 -20.23 -16.42
CA VAL A 130 -8.49 -19.41 -15.35
C VAL A 130 -9.64 -20.15 -14.68
N GLU A 131 -9.49 -20.43 -13.39
CA GLU A 131 -10.56 -21.00 -12.57
C GLU A 131 -11.55 -19.90 -12.10
N TYR A 132 -11.01 -18.79 -11.58
CA TYR A 132 -11.78 -17.61 -11.17
C TYR A 132 -11.12 -16.33 -11.65
N ALA A 133 -11.92 -15.41 -12.15
CA ALA A 133 -11.54 -14.01 -12.35
C ALA A 133 -12.56 -13.12 -11.61
N VAL A 134 -12.05 -12.26 -10.74
CA VAL A 134 -12.86 -11.40 -9.86
C VAL A 134 -12.48 -9.95 -10.11
N LEU A 135 -13.46 -9.13 -10.50
CA LEU A 135 -13.30 -7.68 -10.53
C LEU A 135 -13.53 -7.15 -9.11
N GLU A 136 -12.50 -6.58 -8.52
CA GLU A 136 -12.54 -6.05 -7.15
C GLU A 136 -13.24 -4.68 -7.11
N THR A 137 -13.52 -4.18 -5.90
CA THR A 137 -14.24 -2.92 -5.69
C THR A 137 -13.44 -1.69 -6.09
N ASP A 138 -12.12 -1.79 -6.14
CA ASP A 138 -11.19 -0.74 -6.60
C ASP A 138 -10.98 -0.75 -8.12
N GLY A 139 -11.60 -1.71 -8.84
CA GLY A 139 -11.48 -1.86 -10.29
C GLY A 139 -10.34 -2.76 -10.74
N THR A 140 -9.53 -3.28 -9.84
CA THR A 140 -8.48 -4.27 -10.17
C THR A 140 -9.08 -5.65 -10.44
N MET A 141 -8.38 -6.50 -11.19
CA MET A 141 -8.80 -7.86 -11.44
C MET A 141 -7.90 -8.86 -10.69
N SER A 142 -8.51 -9.68 -9.84
CA SER A 142 -7.86 -10.82 -9.19
C SER A 142 -8.11 -12.09 -10.00
N VAL A 143 -7.04 -12.84 -10.33
CA VAL A 143 -7.16 -14.07 -11.12
C VAL A 143 -6.61 -15.27 -10.35
N ILE A 144 -7.37 -16.36 -10.35
CA ILE A 144 -6.98 -17.65 -9.78
C ILE A 144 -6.98 -18.68 -10.90
N LEU A 145 -5.82 -19.28 -11.14
CA LEU A 145 -5.65 -20.34 -12.14
C LEU A 145 -6.10 -21.69 -11.56
N PHE A 146 -6.48 -22.63 -12.45
CA PHE A 146 -6.63 -24.02 -12.05
C PHE A 146 -5.33 -24.57 -11.44
N PRO A 147 -5.40 -25.51 -10.49
CA PRO A 147 -4.23 -26.01 -9.78
C PRO A 147 -3.07 -26.47 -10.69
N GLU A 148 -3.40 -27.09 -11.82
CA GLU A 148 -2.43 -27.61 -12.79
C GLU A 148 -1.65 -26.52 -13.56
N PHE A 149 -2.16 -25.28 -13.57
CA PHE A 149 -1.52 -24.12 -14.22
C PHE A 149 -0.86 -23.16 -13.24
N ARG A 150 -0.94 -23.44 -11.94
CA ARG A 150 -0.28 -22.63 -10.92
C ARG A 150 1.20 -22.93 -10.88
N PRO A 151 2.04 -21.95 -10.53
CA PRO A 151 3.45 -22.20 -10.27
C PRO A 151 3.59 -23.27 -9.17
N ALA A 152 4.48 -24.27 -9.42
CA ALA A 152 4.78 -25.28 -8.41
C ALA A 152 5.41 -24.63 -7.16
N THR A 153 4.89 -24.97 -5.99
CA THR A 153 5.43 -24.51 -4.72
C THR A 153 6.55 -25.45 -4.23
N ALA A 154 7.38 -24.97 -3.30
CA ALA A 154 8.37 -25.82 -2.65
C ALA A 154 7.72 -27.07 -2.01
N ARG A 155 6.49 -26.94 -1.50
CA ARG A 155 5.72 -28.05 -0.92
C ARG A 155 5.35 -29.09 -1.98
N ASP A 156 4.91 -28.67 -3.17
CA ASP A 156 4.56 -29.57 -4.27
C ASP A 156 5.76 -30.37 -4.74
N LEU A 157 6.95 -29.75 -4.68
CA LEU A 157 8.23 -30.36 -5.02
C LEU A 157 8.86 -31.16 -3.85
N GLY A 158 8.21 -31.23 -2.69
CA GLY A 158 8.75 -31.88 -1.49
C GLY A 158 9.99 -31.21 -0.90
N LEU A 159 10.28 -29.96 -1.31
CA LEU A 159 11.43 -29.20 -0.83
C LEU A 159 11.11 -28.55 0.54
N LYS A 160 12.13 -28.47 1.39
CA LYS A 160 12.09 -27.74 2.65
C LYS A 160 13.02 -26.52 2.55
N PRO A 161 12.53 -25.39 1.99
CA PRO A 161 13.37 -24.19 1.91
C PRO A 161 13.74 -23.71 3.32
N ARG A 162 14.91 -23.08 3.41
CA ARG A 162 15.35 -22.46 4.66
C ARG A 162 14.42 -21.26 4.94
N ASP A 163 13.86 -21.21 6.14
CA ASP A 163 13.10 -20.05 6.57
C ASP A 163 14.06 -18.90 6.90
N THR A 164 14.07 -17.89 6.07
CA THR A 164 14.85 -16.66 6.27
C THR A 164 14.08 -15.60 7.06
N GLY A 165 12.77 -15.81 7.28
CA GLY A 165 11.90 -14.87 7.99
C GLY A 165 11.98 -13.44 7.46
N TYR A 166 11.55 -12.48 8.27
CA TYR A 166 11.66 -11.06 7.94
C TYR A 166 13.03 -10.53 8.41
N PRO A 167 13.86 -9.96 7.52
CA PRO A 167 15.17 -9.44 7.90
C PRO A 167 15.03 -8.16 8.75
N VAL A 168 15.81 -8.09 9.82
CA VAL A 168 15.83 -6.96 10.75
C VAL A 168 17.01 -6.06 10.45
N ILE A 169 16.76 -4.78 10.21
CA ILE A 169 17.79 -3.78 9.91
C ILE A 169 18.41 -3.30 11.22
N PHE A 170 19.72 -3.43 11.36
CA PHE A 170 20.47 -2.94 12.52
C PHE A 170 21.15 -1.60 12.28
N ILE A 171 21.66 -1.39 11.05
CA ILE A 171 22.25 -0.12 10.66
C ILE A 171 21.62 0.30 9.33
N ASN A 172 21.16 1.55 9.30
CA ASN A 172 20.61 2.20 8.12
C ASN A 172 21.34 3.54 7.93
N ASP A 173 22.09 3.64 6.85
CA ASP A 173 22.90 4.83 6.49
C ASP A 173 23.75 5.37 7.65
N GLY A 174 24.49 4.47 8.32
CA GLY A 174 25.36 4.81 9.45
C GLY A 174 24.64 4.97 10.79
N LYS A 175 23.33 4.90 10.83
CA LYS A 175 22.52 5.06 12.06
C LYS A 175 22.18 3.71 12.66
N LEU A 176 22.53 3.52 13.92
CA LEU A 176 22.23 2.32 14.68
C LEU A 176 20.76 2.29 15.14
N MET A 177 20.05 1.22 14.79
CA MET A 177 18.67 0.93 15.21
C MET A 177 18.69 0.06 16.47
N ARG A 178 18.85 0.67 17.65
CA ARG A 178 19.00 -0.06 18.92
C ARG A 178 17.82 -0.95 19.28
N ASP A 179 16.60 -0.50 18.95
CA ASP A 179 15.39 -1.27 19.23
C ASP A 179 15.35 -2.56 18.41
N ASN A 180 15.85 -2.51 17.18
CA ASN A 180 15.93 -3.66 16.29
C ASN A 180 16.94 -4.70 16.78
N LEU A 181 18.04 -4.29 17.42
CA LEU A 181 18.97 -5.22 18.08
C LEU A 181 18.25 -6.01 19.17
N ARG A 182 17.47 -5.33 20.01
CA ARG A 182 16.69 -5.98 21.09
C ARG A 182 15.64 -6.95 20.54
N ILE A 183 14.91 -6.55 19.48
CA ILE A 183 13.91 -7.40 18.81
C ILE A 183 14.55 -8.68 18.29
N ALA A 184 15.76 -8.60 17.72
CA ALA A 184 16.48 -9.75 17.18
C ALA A 184 17.28 -10.55 18.25
N GLY A 185 17.14 -10.20 19.54
CA GLY A 185 17.89 -10.84 20.63
C GLY A 185 19.41 -10.67 20.51
N ARG A 186 19.87 -9.55 19.95
CA ARG A 186 21.27 -9.22 19.78
C ARG A 186 21.63 -8.00 20.62
N ASP A 187 22.91 -7.91 21.01
CA ASP A 187 23.46 -6.82 21.78
C ASP A 187 24.51 -6.01 21.00
N GLU A 188 24.96 -4.91 21.58
CA GLU A 188 26.01 -4.09 20.98
C GLU A 188 27.39 -4.80 20.95
N VAL A 189 27.59 -5.82 21.75
CA VAL A 189 28.85 -6.61 21.76
C VAL A 189 28.87 -7.46 20.49
N TRP A 190 27.80 -8.17 20.22
CA TRP A 190 27.63 -8.92 18.99
C TRP A 190 27.78 -8.01 17.75
N LEU A 191 27.16 -6.84 17.77
CA LEU A 191 27.24 -5.89 16.65
C LEU A 191 28.69 -5.44 16.40
N ARG A 192 29.42 -5.07 17.45
CA ARG A 192 30.84 -4.67 17.32
C ARG A 192 31.71 -5.78 16.75
N GLN A 193 31.48 -7.03 17.16
CA GLN A 193 32.21 -8.18 16.62
C GLN A 193 31.90 -8.39 15.15
N GLU A 194 30.62 -8.25 14.76
CA GLU A 194 30.19 -8.42 13.38
C GLU A 194 30.74 -7.32 12.46
N LEU A 195 30.77 -6.07 12.92
CA LEU A 195 31.38 -4.94 12.20
C LEU A 195 32.89 -5.16 12.02
N LYS A 196 33.61 -5.53 13.09
CA LYS A 196 35.03 -5.80 13.04
C LYS A 196 35.38 -6.95 12.07
N ARG A 197 34.56 -8.01 12.04
CA ARG A 197 34.73 -9.14 11.11
C ARG A 197 34.63 -8.70 9.64
N ARG A 198 33.89 -7.62 9.36
CA ARG A 198 33.68 -7.06 8.03
C ARG A 198 34.56 -5.85 7.71
N GLY A 199 35.51 -5.51 8.61
CA GLY A 199 36.47 -4.42 8.42
C GLY A 199 35.90 -3.01 8.66
N ALA A 200 34.71 -2.89 9.27
CA ALA A 200 34.13 -1.61 9.62
C ALA A 200 34.61 -1.15 11.00
N SER A 201 35.01 0.12 11.15
CA SER A 201 35.44 0.71 12.43
C SER A 201 34.25 1.03 13.34
N GLY A 202 33.08 1.25 12.75
CA GLY A 202 31.87 1.56 13.48
C GLY A 202 30.62 1.61 12.60
N PRO A 203 29.44 1.89 13.18
CA PRO A 203 28.19 2.01 12.44
C PRO A 203 28.25 3.06 11.33
N GLY A 204 29.05 4.13 11.49
CA GLY A 204 29.19 5.21 10.52
C GLY A 204 29.71 4.77 9.15
N ASP A 205 30.50 3.68 9.11
CA ASP A 205 31.11 3.13 7.88
C ASP A 205 30.15 2.20 7.12
N VAL A 206 28.95 1.96 7.67
CA VAL A 206 27.99 0.98 7.13
C VAL A 206 26.79 1.67 6.54
N TYR A 207 26.50 1.37 5.27
CA TYR A 207 25.27 1.82 4.63
C TYR A 207 24.06 1.00 5.07
N LEU A 208 24.22 -0.35 5.06
CA LEU A 208 23.16 -1.25 5.48
C LEU A 208 23.74 -2.50 6.18
N LEU A 209 23.19 -2.82 7.34
CA LEU A 209 23.42 -4.10 8.02
C LEU A 209 22.07 -4.69 8.42
N MET A 210 21.77 -5.90 7.92
CA MET A 210 20.56 -6.64 8.23
C MET A 210 20.88 -8.06 8.69
N LEU A 211 20.01 -8.64 9.50
CA LEU A 211 20.06 -10.05 9.92
C LEU A 211 18.72 -10.70 9.57
N ASP A 212 18.74 -11.83 8.89
CA ASP A 212 17.58 -12.69 8.69
C ASP A 212 17.35 -13.63 9.88
N ALA A 213 16.17 -14.26 9.94
CA ALA A 213 15.81 -15.19 11.01
C ALA A 213 16.67 -16.47 10.99
N ALA A 214 17.29 -16.79 9.86
CA ALA A 214 18.20 -17.93 9.71
C ALA A 214 19.63 -17.62 10.16
N GLY A 215 19.92 -16.37 10.62
CA GLY A 215 21.24 -15.91 11.03
C GLY A 215 22.12 -15.43 9.87
N GLY A 216 21.58 -15.28 8.67
CA GLY A 216 22.28 -14.69 7.53
C GLY A 216 22.40 -13.17 7.69
N VAL A 217 23.63 -12.64 7.56
CA VAL A 217 23.90 -11.21 7.69
C VAL A 217 24.19 -10.61 6.31
N TYR A 218 23.37 -9.65 5.92
CA TYR A 218 23.65 -8.79 4.76
C TYR A 218 24.37 -7.51 5.21
N TYR A 219 25.45 -7.18 4.51
CA TYR A 219 26.29 -6.03 4.82
C TYR A 219 26.64 -5.26 3.55
N ALA A 220 26.43 -3.95 3.58
CA ALA A 220 26.85 -3.00 2.56
C ALA A 220 27.64 -1.86 3.22
N PRO A 221 28.91 -1.62 2.85
CA PRO A 221 29.70 -0.50 3.35
C PRO A 221 29.23 0.82 2.75
N LYS A 222 29.53 1.96 3.41
CA LYS A 222 29.38 3.28 2.82
C LYS A 222 30.47 3.54 1.79
N GLY A 223 30.11 4.21 0.70
CA GLY A 223 31.07 4.66 -0.33
C GLY A 223 31.55 3.55 -1.27
N ALA A 224 30.98 2.34 -1.21
CA ALA A 224 31.19 1.31 -2.22
C ALA A 224 30.25 1.56 -3.41
N VAL A 225 30.75 2.16 -4.47
CA VAL A 225 30.18 2.20 -5.83
C VAL A 225 31.21 1.59 -6.74
#